data_972f1a5fcc0c35a8cddd0409a6428328
#
_entry.id   972f1a5fcc0c35a8cddd0409a6428328
#
_cell.length_a   1.000
_cell.length_b   1.000
_cell.length_c   1.000
_cell.angle_alpha   90.00
_cell.angle_beta   90.00
_cell.angle_gamma   90.00
#
_symmetry.space_group_name_H-M   'P 1'
#
loop_
_entity.id
_entity.type
_entity.pdbx_description
1 polymer ?
#
loop_
_entity_poly.entity_id
_entity_poly.type
_entity_poly.pdbx_seq_one_letter_code
_entity_poly.pdbx_strand_id
1 'polypeptide(L)'
;MKLSLPKIATAVVLSANGVFADGNHAVDMHDAIKSPADETKVADFDILAAHAHRNGNVVTFHMTTNGIAGASTPASTGSVGGSDVWSYVWPTSLDPSAVGFEGGTGILAMAATSHPDFDDTPLYDENGDGDPANDGIEWHSHWVVLTPTEQCGPGALAVRDIPEGTNPKLPATWPGFPIFLDSPGFTPLFDGPEITVNAGFASDVELAGVAYDGVTSALRVNVNIHAPLLCVTDVFDIASGDLSLPGKVE
;
A
#
# COMPACT_ATOMS: atom_id res chain seq x y z
N MET A 1 48.77 -28.30 66.96
CA MET A 1 47.79 -27.23 66.78
C MET A 1 48.11 -26.62 65.40
N LYS A 2 47.41 -27.06 64.30
CA LYS A 2 47.62 -26.56 62.93
C LYS A 2 46.44 -25.64 62.62
N LEU A 3 46.70 -24.36 62.49
CA LEU A 3 45.71 -23.37 61.98
C LEU A 3 45.54 -23.53 60.48
N SER A 4 44.35 -23.77 60.05
CA SER A 4 43.93 -23.76 58.64
C SER A 4 43.37 -22.38 58.32
N LEU A 5 43.95 -21.68 57.31
CA LEU A 5 43.45 -20.41 56.75
C LEU A 5 42.36 -20.72 55.71
N PRO A 6 41.28 -19.95 55.68
CA PRO A 6 40.28 -20.10 54.61
C PRO A 6 40.73 -19.45 53.32
N LYS A 7 40.48 -20.16 52.18
CA LYS A 7 40.68 -19.63 50.84
C LYS A 7 39.52 -18.69 50.47
N ILE A 8 39.81 -17.43 50.26
CA ILE A 8 38.89 -16.45 49.70
C ILE A 8 38.77 -16.72 48.22
N ALA A 9 37.60 -17.15 47.75
CA ALA A 9 37.28 -17.26 46.35
C ALA A 9 36.76 -15.88 45.87
N THR A 10 37.52 -15.23 44.99
CA THR A 10 37.12 -13.98 44.33
C THR A 10 36.19 -14.36 43.20
N ALA A 11 34.88 -14.04 43.31
CA ALA A 11 33.93 -14.15 42.24
C ALA A 11 34.14 -12.98 41.28
N VAL A 12 34.56 -13.26 40.04
CA VAL A 12 34.57 -12.29 38.97
C VAL A 12 33.16 -12.23 38.41
N VAL A 13 32.46 -11.12 38.68
CA VAL A 13 31.16 -10.81 38.04
C VAL A 13 31.48 -10.23 36.63
N LEU A 14 31.32 -11.04 35.60
CA LEU A 14 31.25 -10.53 34.22
C LEU A 14 29.89 -9.85 34.04
N SER A 15 29.87 -8.53 34.08
CA SER A 15 28.75 -7.74 33.58
C SER A 15 28.74 -7.83 32.04
N ALA A 16 27.89 -8.67 31.49
CA ALA A 16 27.55 -8.63 30.08
C ALA A 16 26.74 -7.35 29.82
N ASN A 17 27.37 -6.31 29.33
CA ASN A 17 26.68 -5.19 28.71
C ASN A 17 26.04 -5.72 27.42
N GLY A 18 24.79 -6.16 27.47
CA GLY A 18 23.96 -6.36 26.30
C GLY A 18 23.75 -5.02 25.63
N VAL A 19 24.45 -4.78 24.54
CA VAL A 19 24.09 -3.73 23.59
C VAL A 19 22.77 -4.20 22.97
N PHE A 20 21.65 -3.73 23.50
CA PHE A 20 20.40 -3.75 22.76
C PHE A 20 20.63 -2.72 21.64
N ALA A 21 20.80 -3.21 20.41
CA ALA A 21 20.61 -2.36 19.24
C ALA A 21 19.14 -1.93 19.28
N ASP A 22 18.90 -0.69 19.68
CA ASP A 22 17.62 -0.01 19.45
C ASP A 22 17.50 0.11 17.93
N GLY A 23 16.78 -0.84 17.34
CA GLY A 23 16.45 -0.86 15.92
C GLY A 23 15.36 0.15 15.58
N ASN A 24 15.46 1.35 16.13
CA ASN A 24 14.66 2.47 15.64
C ASN A 24 15.34 3.00 14.38
N HIS A 25 15.17 2.28 13.26
CA HIS A 25 15.36 2.86 11.95
C HIS A 25 14.25 3.90 11.77
N ALA A 26 14.47 5.10 12.32
CA ALA A 26 13.72 6.27 11.86
C ALA A 26 13.91 6.31 10.34
N VAL A 27 12.85 6.07 9.59
CA VAL A 27 12.84 6.27 8.14
C VAL A 27 13.33 7.69 7.92
N ASP A 28 14.39 7.87 7.13
CA ASP A 28 14.87 9.21 6.82
C ASP A 28 13.84 9.90 5.94
N MET A 29 13.00 10.73 6.55
CA MET A 29 11.88 11.44 5.91
C MET A 29 12.35 12.74 5.24
N HIS A 30 13.67 12.88 4.96
CA HIS A 30 14.22 14.12 4.44
C HIS A 30 13.59 14.51 3.09
N ASP A 31 13.30 13.54 2.24
CA ASP A 31 12.78 13.74 0.88
C ASP A 31 11.30 13.35 0.73
N ALA A 32 10.60 13.20 1.86
CA ALA A 32 9.15 12.97 1.84
C ALA A 32 8.40 14.17 1.25
N ILE A 33 7.37 13.87 0.47
CA ILE A 33 6.35 14.85 0.11
C ILE A 33 5.61 15.20 1.41
N LYS A 34 5.61 16.47 1.81
CA LYS A 34 4.96 16.94 3.04
C LYS A 34 3.71 17.73 2.71
N SER A 35 2.63 17.43 3.43
CA SER A 35 1.36 18.15 3.35
C SER A 35 1.00 18.71 4.73
N PRO A 36 0.42 19.90 4.83
CA PRO A 36 -0.09 20.42 6.09
C PRO A 36 -1.35 19.66 6.50
N ALA A 37 -1.54 19.46 7.81
CA ALA A 37 -2.80 18.93 8.34
C ALA A 37 -3.99 19.83 7.96
N ASP A 38 -5.13 19.23 7.65
CA ASP A 38 -6.38 19.88 7.31
C ASP A 38 -7.52 19.32 8.18
N GLU A 39 -7.93 20.08 9.21
CA GLU A 39 -8.99 19.69 10.15
C GLU A 39 -10.37 19.50 9.47
N THR A 40 -10.52 19.84 8.20
CA THR A 40 -11.77 19.63 7.44
C THR A 40 -11.85 18.25 6.82
N LYS A 41 -10.73 17.50 6.78
CA LYS A 41 -10.63 16.14 6.27
C LYS A 41 -10.84 15.11 7.38
N VAL A 42 -11.15 13.88 6.98
CA VAL A 42 -11.15 12.74 7.91
C VAL A 42 -9.71 12.43 8.27
N ALA A 43 -9.35 12.46 9.55
CA ALA A 43 -7.97 12.49 10.01
C ALA A 43 -7.13 11.28 9.57
N ASP A 44 -7.71 10.10 9.49
CA ASP A 44 -7.04 8.87 9.03
C ASP A 44 -6.81 8.82 7.51
N PHE A 45 -7.38 9.78 6.75
CA PHE A 45 -7.12 9.98 5.32
C PHE A 45 -6.46 11.33 5.00
N ASP A 46 -6.23 12.20 5.98
CA ASP A 46 -5.53 13.48 5.84
C ASP A 46 -4.01 13.23 5.86
N ILE A 47 -3.35 13.33 4.71
CA ILE A 47 -1.94 12.97 4.53
C ILE A 47 -1.05 14.06 5.08
N LEU A 48 -0.13 13.73 5.98
CA LEU A 48 0.92 14.61 6.46
C LEU A 48 2.24 14.43 5.71
N ALA A 49 2.52 13.20 5.27
CA ALA A 49 3.71 12.89 4.48
C ALA A 49 3.49 11.64 3.62
N ALA A 50 4.11 11.61 2.45
CA ALA A 50 4.27 10.41 1.63
C ALA A 50 5.74 10.23 1.27
N HIS A 51 6.25 9.00 1.37
CA HIS A 51 7.64 8.67 1.12
C HIS A 51 7.76 7.33 0.40
N ALA A 52 8.79 7.17 -0.43
CA ALA A 52 9.16 5.88 -1.01
C ALA A 52 10.68 5.78 -1.12
N HIS A 53 11.25 4.72 -0.56
CA HIS A 53 12.68 4.46 -0.64
C HIS A 53 12.93 3.00 -1.06
N ARG A 54 14.09 2.75 -1.66
CA ARG A 54 14.46 1.39 -2.07
C ARG A 54 15.59 0.83 -1.23
N ASN A 55 15.53 -0.48 -1.04
CA ASN A 55 16.65 -1.28 -0.54
C ASN A 55 16.84 -2.45 -1.52
N GLY A 56 17.86 -2.35 -2.38
CA GLY A 56 18.03 -3.29 -3.48
C GLY A 56 16.86 -3.24 -4.46
N ASN A 57 16.15 -4.35 -4.60
CA ASN A 57 14.97 -4.49 -5.46
C ASN A 57 13.63 -4.44 -4.69
N VAL A 58 13.64 -3.97 -3.45
CA VAL A 58 12.44 -3.72 -2.65
C VAL A 58 12.23 -2.22 -2.54
N VAL A 59 11.03 -1.74 -2.84
CA VAL A 59 10.57 -0.38 -2.54
C VAL A 59 9.65 -0.43 -1.33
N THR A 60 9.96 0.38 -0.34
CA THR A 60 9.09 0.64 0.79
C THR A 60 8.29 1.90 0.48
N PHE A 61 6.99 1.74 0.29
CA PHE A 61 6.02 2.83 0.21
C PHE A 61 5.51 3.14 1.61
N HIS A 62 5.53 4.40 1.98
CA HIS A 62 5.17 4.85 3.32
C HIS A 62 4.29 6.11 3.25
N MET A 63 3.30 6.20 4.14
CA MET A 63 2.45 7.37 4.29
C MET A 63 2.19 7.61 5.77
N THR A 64 2.18 8.89 6.18
CA THR A 64 1.79 9.33 7.52
C THR A 64 0.52 10.14 7.40
N THR A 65 -0.48 9.82 8.20
CA THR A 65 -1.76 10.53 8.27
C THR A 65 -1.88 11.35 9.55
N ASN A 66 -2.85 12.26 9.60
CA ASN A 66 -3.13 13.10 10.78
C ASN A 66 -3.87 12.31 11.89
N GLY A 67 -4.45 11.15 11.56
CA GLY A 67 -5.15 10.25 12.48
C GLY A 67 -4.48 8.87 12.59
N ILE A 68 -5.25 7.87 12.95
CA ILE A 68 -4.80 6.47 13.00
C ILE A 68 -5.07 5.88 11.61
N ALA A 69 -4.02 5.59 10.85
CA ALA A 69 -4.14 5.00 9.52
C ALA A 69 -4.90 3.66 9.59
N GLY A 70 -5.81 3.44 8.63
CA GLY A 70 -6.61 2.22 8.56
C GLY A 70 -7.74 2.10 9.58
N ALA A 71 -7.96 3.10 10.44
CA ALA A 71 -9.00 3.03 11.48
C ALA A 71 -10.42 3.05 10.91
N SER A 72 -10.62 3.69 9.77
CA SER A 72 -11.91 3.73 9.08
C SER A 72 -11.91 2.76 7.90
N THR A 73 -13.00 1.99 7.76
CA THR A 73 -13.26 1.08 6.64
C THR A 73 -14.64 1.36 6.07
N PRO A 74 -14.91 1.04 4.78
CA PRO A 74 -16.23 1.26 4.21
C PRO A 74 -17.28 0.34 4.84
N ALA A 75 -18.53 0.81 4.87
CA ALA A 75 -19.63 0.00 5.34
C ALA A 75 -20.08 -1.00 4.27
N SER A 76 -20.39 -2.24 4.66
CA SER A 76 -20.94 -3.23 3.75
C SER A 76 -22.28 -2.77 3.16
N THR A 77 -22.43 -2.92 1.86
CA THR A 77 -23.69 -2.72 1.12
C THR A 77 -24.46 -4.03 0.93
N GLY A 78 -23.81 -5.18 1.19
CA GLY A 78 -24.35 -6.52 0.99
C GLY A 78 -24.34 -6.97 -0.48
N SER A 79 -23.65 -6.27 -1.38
CA SER A 79 -23.48 -6.65 -2.78
C SER A 79 -22.20 -6.09 -3.38
N VAL A 80 -21.59 -6.81 -4.31
CA VAL A 80 -20.38 -6.37 -5.03
C VAL A 80 -20.65 -5.08 -5.82
N GLY A 81 -21.71 -5.06 -6.63
CA GLY A 81 -22.10 -3.87 -7.38
C GLY A 81 -22.61 -2.77 -6.46
N GLY A 82 -21.94 -1.63 -6.45
CA GLY A 82 -22.25 -0.48 -5.59
C GLY A 82 -21.43 -0.45 -4.29
N SER A 83 -20.58 -1.46 -4.01
CA SER A 83 -19.71 -1.45 -2.84
C SER A 83 -18.61 -0.41 -2.96
N ASP A 84 -18.24 0.17 -1.83
CA ASP A 84 -17.12 1.10 -1.72
C ASP A 84 -15.81 0.35 -1.41
N VAL A 85 -14.72 0.91 -1.92
CA VAL A 85 -13.33 0.49 -1.68
C VAL A 85 -12.57 1.71 -1.19
N TRP A 86 -12.03 1.67 0.01
CA TRP A 86 -11.20 2.76 0.53
C TRP A 86 -9.72 2.41 0.39
N SER A 87 -8.89 3.42 0.14
CA SER A 87 -7.51 3.17 -0.27
C SER A 87 -6.50 4.23 0.17
N TYR A 88 -5.29 3.74 0.43
CA TYR A 88 -4.04 4.49 0.46
C TYR A 88 -3.26 4.11 -0.79
N VAL A 89 -2.89 5.08 -1.61
CA VAL A 89 -2.38 4.84 -2.97
C VAL A 89 -1.09 5.61 -3.21
N TRP A 90 -0.11 4.97 -3.83
CA TRP A 90 1.12 5.60 -4.32
C TRP A 90 1.18 5.46 -5.84
N PRO A 91 0.63 6.45 -6.59
CA PRO A 91 0.82 6.53 -8.04
C PRO A 91 2.30 6.71 -8.36
N THR A 92 2.79 6.04 -9.41
CA THR A 92 4.20 6.06 -9.78
C THR A 92 4.41 6.39 -11.26
N SER A 93 5.64 6.75 -11.63
CA SER A 93 6.07 6.86 -13.02
C SER A 93 6.59 5.54 -13.62
N LEU A 94 6.49 4.43 -12.89
CA LEU A 94 6.85 3.12 -13.42
C LEU A 94 5.89 2.71 -14.57
N ASP A 95 6.46 2.12 -15.60
CA ASP A 95 5.64 1.44 -16.61
C ASP A 95 4.99 0.19 -16.00
N PRO A 96 3.71 -0.10 -16.29
CA PRO A 96 3.01 -1.27 -15.76
C PRO A 96 3.72 -2.60 -16.01
N SER A 97 4.58 -2.69 -17.02
CA SER A 97 5.38 -3.89 -17.30
C SER A 97 6.41 -4.21 -16.20
N ALA A 98 6.74 -3.25 -15.34
CA ALA A 98 7.65 -3.45 -14.20
C ALA A 98 7.13 -4.49 -13.20
N VAL A 99 5.81 -4.69 -13.15
CA VAL A 99 5.15 -5.67 -12.26
C VAL A 99 4.39 -6.76 -13.03
N GLY A 100 4.57 -6.83 -14.35
CA GLY A 100 4.07 -7.95 -15.16
C GLY A 100 2.82 -7.66 -15.99
N PHE A 101 2.25 -6.45 -15.93
CA PHE A 101 1.17 -6.05 -16.84
C PHE A 101 1.65 -5.78 -18.27
N GLU A 102 0.71 -5.58 -19.19
CA GLU A 102 1.00 -5.01 -20.52
C GLU A 102 1.55 -3.58 -20.35
N GLY A 103 2.68 -3.28 -21.01
CA GLY A 103 3.33 -1.98 -20.94
C GLY A 103 2.54 -0.85 -21.59
N GLY A 104 2.73 0.40 -21.13
CA GLY A 104 2.11 1.59 -21.69
C GLY A 104 0.60 1.66 -21.51
N THR A 105 0.04 0.94 -20.54
CA THR A 105 -1.42 0.80 -20.36
C THR A 105 -2.04 1.82 -19.40
N GLY A 106 -1.24 2.64 -18.73
CA GLY A 106 -1.72 3.67 -17.81
C GLY A 106 -0.73 4.00 -16.70
N ILE A 107 -1.23 4.52 -15.59
CA ILE A 107 -0.46 4.91 -14.41
C ILE A 107 -0.40 3.72 -13.46
N LEU A 108 0.79 3.17 -13.23
CA LEU A 108 0.98 2.12 -12.22
C LEU A 108 0.94 2.72 -10.83
N ALA A 109 0.11 2.16 -9.94
CA ALA A 109 0.05 2.57 -8.55
C ALA A 109 0.08 1.36 -7.61
N MET A 110 0.84 1.48 -6.49
CA MET A 110 0.67 0.62 -5.33
C MET A 110 -0.54 1.12 -4.55
N ALA A 111 -1.41 0.23 -4.13
CA ALA A 111 -2.58 0.55 -3.33
C ALA A 111 -2.67 -0.41 -2.12
N ALA A 112 -3.03 0.12 -0.96
CA ALA A 112 -3.57 -0.66 0.14
C ALA A 112 -5.07 -0.35 0.23
N THR A 113 -5.91 -1.38 0.19
CA THR A 113 -7.38 -1.26 0.08
C THR A 113 -8.09 -2.04 1.17
N SER A 114 -9.33 -1.64 1.45
CA SER A 114 -10.27 -2.35 2.30
C SER A 114 -11.68 -2.23 1.68
N HIS A 115 -12.42 -3.36 1.60
CA HIS A 115 -13.76 -3.43 1.04
C HIS A 115 -14.51 -4.66 1.58
N PRO A 116 -15.67 -4.50 2.25
CA PRO A 116 -16.31 -5.58 3.00
C PRO A 116 -17.20 -6.53 2.17
N ASP A 117 -17.48 -6.21 0.92
CA ASP A 117 -18.54 -6.91 0.15
C ASP A 117 -18.00 -7.97 -0.82
N PHE A 118 -16.68 -8.10 -0.98
CA PHE A 118 -16.03 -9.10 -1.84
C PHE A 118 -14.56 -9.27 -1.43
N ASP A 119 -13.94 -10.31 -1.91
CA ASP A 119 -12.51 -10.57 -1.78
C ASP A 119 -11.86 -10.62 -3.15
N ASP A 120 -10.68 -10.03 -3.29
CA ASP A 120 -9.87 -10.00 -4.50
C ASP A 120 -8.43 -10.44 -4.27
N THR A 121 -8.14 -11.08 -3.13
CA THR A 121 -6.87 -11.67 -2.76
C THR A 121 -6.93 -13.21 -2.59
N PRO A 122 -7.49 -13.97 -3.53
CA PRO A 122 -7.88 -15.37 -3.33
C PRO A 122 -6.73 -16.33 -3.04
N LEU A 123 -5.47 -15.88 -3.05
CA LEU A 123 -4.28 -16.66 -2.73
C LEU A 123 -3.80 -16.46 -1.28
N TYR A 124 -4.41 -15.54 -0.55
CA TYR A 124 -4.00 -15.12 0.78
C TYR A 124 -5.17 -15.21 1.75
N ASP A 125 -4.87 -15.34 3.01
CA ASP A 125 -5.79 -15.41 4.15
C ASP A 125 -5.26 -14.37 5.14
N GLU A 126 -5.73 -13.13 4.99
CA GLU A 126 -5.19 -11.96 5.69
C GLU A 126 -5.54 -11.97 7.17
N ASN A 127 -6.70 -12.53 7.55
CA ASN A 127 -7.14 -12.63 8.94
C ASN A 127 -6.69 -13.94 9.63
N GLY A 128 -6.22 -14.95 8.86
CA GLY A 128 -5.70 -16.22 9.37
C GLY A 128 -6.78 -17.18 9.87
N ASP A 129 -8.03 -17.06 9.41
CA ASP A 129 -9.14 -17.92 9.84
C ASP A 129 -9.29 -19.22 9.04
N GLY A 130 -8.55 -19.34 7.94
CA GLY A 130 -8.52 -20.51 7.05
C GLY A 130 -9.47 -20.43 5.86
N ASP A 131 -10.11 -19.27 5.64
CA ASP A 131 -10.99 -19.00 4.50
C ASP A 131 -10.52 -17.75 3.74
N PRO A 132 -9.69 -17.87 2.69
CA PRO A 132 -9.14 -16.74 1.94
C PRO A 132 -10.18 -16.04 1.04
N ALA A 133 -11.48 -16.27 1.24
CA ALA A 133 -12.54 -15.67 0.43
C ALA A 133 -13.42 -14.69 1.24
N ASN A 134 -13.01 -14.33 2.46
CA ASN A 134 -13.82 -13.48 3.34
C ASN A 134 -13.06 -12.23 3.86
N ASP A 135 -11.85 -11.99 3.37
CA ASP A 135 -10.88 -11.04 3.94
C ASP A 135 -10.96 -9.63 3.36
N GLY A 136 -11.89 -9.34 2.46
CA GLY A 136 -11.94 -8.05 1.78
C GLY A 136 -12.01 -6.83 2.68
N ILE A 137 -12.49 -6.94 3.92
CA ILE A 137 -12.48 -5.87 4.92
C ILE A 137 -11.08 -5.63 5.51
N GLU A 138 -10.24 -6.65 5.58
CA GLU A 138 -8.86 -6.52 6.02
C GLU A 138 -8.07 -5.68 5.01
N TRP A 139 -7.12 -4.88 5.51
CA TRP A 139 -6.28 -4.10 4.62
C TRP A 139 -5.28 -4.99 3.89
N HIS A 140 -5.36 -4.99 2.57
CA HIS A 140 -4.50 -5.77 1.68
C HIS A 140 -3.96 -4.92 0.52
N SER A 141 -2.97 -5.43 -0.22
CA SER A 141 -2.29 -4.62 -1.22
C SER A 141 -2.54 -5.09 -2.65
N HIS A 142 -2.57 -4.12 -3.56
CA HIS A 142 -2.69 -4.32 -4.99
C HIS A 142 -1.67 -3.50 -5.78
N TRP A 143 -1.27 -4.02 -6.93
CA TRP A 143 -0.86 -3.18 -8.03
C TRP A 143 -2.06 -2.90 -8.92
N VAL A 144 -2.31 -1.64 -9.19
CA VAL A 144 -3.40 -1.22 -10.09
C VAL A 144 -2.86 -0.35 -11.21
N VAL A 145 -3.49 -0.43 -12.39
CA VAL A 145 -3.23 0.50 -13.49
C VAL A 145 -4.40 1.46 -13.61
N LEU A 146 -4.16 2.73 -13.35
CA LEU A 146 -5.16 3.79 -13.41
C LEU A 146 -5.19 4.42 -14.80
N THR A 147 -6.39 4.79 -15.27
CA THR A 147 -6.60 5.47 -16.54
C THR A 147 -7.67 6.55 -16.41
N PRO A 148 -7.50 7.72 -17.08
CA PRO A 148 -8.57 8.71 -17.18
C PRO A 148 -9.76 8.15 -17.93
N THR A 149 -10.97 8.46 -17.46
CA THR A 149 -12.22 8.07 -18.11
C THR A 149 -13.36 9.01 -17.76
N GLU A 150 -14.09 9.46 -18.77
CA GLU A 150 -15.30 10.25 -18.61
C GLU A 150 -16.51 9.42 -18.15
N GLN A 151 -16.41 8.09 -18.20
CA GLN A 151 -17.49 7.18 -17.79
C GLN A 151 -17.71 7.20 -16.27
N CYS A 152 -16.67 7.51 -15.50
CA CYS A 152 -16.74 7.68 -14.05
C CYS A 152 -17.04 9.12 -13.61
N GLY A 153 -17.16 10.03 -14.57
CA GLY A 153 -17.38 11.47 -14.36
C GLY A 153 -16.27 12.32 -14.97
N PRO A 154 -16.48 13.64 -15.06
CA PRO A 154 -15.50 14.56 -15.67
C PRO A 154 -14.16 14.53 -14.93
N GLY A 155 -13.09 14.21 -15.65
CA GLY A 155 -11.72 14.16 -15.10
C GLY A 155 -11.45 13.01 -14.13
N ALA A 156 -12.37 12.05 -14.00
CA ALA A 156 -12.22 10.91 -13.10
C ALA A 156 -11.18 9.90 -13.61
N LEU A 157 -10.65 9.12 -12.68
CA LEU A 157 -9.85 7.93 -12.94
C LEU A 157 -10.67 6.66 -12.67
N ALA A 158 -10.28 5.59 -13.33
CA ALA A 158 -10.73 4.24 -13.00
C ALA A 158 -9.53 3.29 -13.00
N VAL A 159 -9.66 2.15 -12.33
CA VAL A 159 -8.79 1.01 -12.62
C VAL A 159 -9.12 0.56 -14.05
N ARG A 160 -8.09 0.41 -14.88
CA ARG A 160 -8.25 0.13 -16.31
C ARG A 160 -8.96 -1.19 -16.55
N ASP A 161 -10.06 -1.19 -17.30
CA ASP A 161 -10.74 -2.40 -17.73
C ASP A 161 -9.90 -3.20 -18.75
N ILE A 162 -10.07 -4.52 -18.73
CA ILE A 162 -9.61 -5.42 -19.79
C ILE A 162 -10.73 -5.53 -20.83
N PRO A 163 -10.59 -4.98 -22.03
CA PRO A 163 -11.64 -5.04 -23.04
C PRO A 163 -11.99 -6.48 -23.42
N GLU A 164 -13.28 -6.77 -23.57
CA GLU A 164 -13.76 -8.09 -23.97
C GLU A 164 -13.08 -8.58 -25.27
N GLY A 165 -12.69 -9.85 -25.27
CA GLY A 165 -12.00 -10.47 -26.42
C GLY A 165 -10.53 -10.12 -26.56
N THR A 166 -9.95 -9.32 -25.65
CA THR A 166 -8.50 -9.07 -25.58
C THR A 166 -7.81 -10.03 -24.62
N ASN A 167 -6.50 -10.18 -24.77
CA ASN A 167 -5.67 -11.03 -23.91
C ASN A 167 -4.36 -10.30 -23.58
N PRO A 168 -4.40 -9.22 -22.77
CA PRO A 168 -3.20 -8.49 -22.42
C PRO A 168 -2.29 -9.33 -21.53
N LYS A 169 -1.02 -8.92 -21.39
CA LYS A 169 -0.12 -9.48 -20.41
C LYS A 169 -0.58 -9.06 -19.00
N LEU A 170 -0.70 -10.04 -18.10
CA LEU A 170 -1.13 -9.86 -16.70
C LEU A 170 -0.12 -10.53 -15.77
N PRO A 171 0.04 -10.04 -14.53
CA PRO A 171 0.84 -10.69 -13.49
C PRO A 171 0.32 -12.09 -13.14
N ALA A 172 1.18 -12.91 -12.54
CA ALA A 172 0.82 -14.27 -12.14
C ALA A 172 -0.19 -14.34 -10.98
N THR A 173 -0.28 -13.26 -10.20
CA THR A 173 -1.17 -13.08 -9.04
C THR A 173 -2.43 -12.28 -9.38
N TRP A 174 -2.74 -12.13 -10.69
CA TRP A 174 -4.00 -11.54 -11.13
C TRP A 174 -5.21 -12.35 -10.64
N PRO A 175 -6.17 -11.73 -9.90
CA PRO A 175 -7.25 -12.46 -9.22
C PRO A 175 -8.40 -12.89 -10.14
N GLY A 176 -8.36 -12.56 -11.43
CA GLY A 176 -9.37 -12.97 -12.40
C GLY A 176 -10.45 -11.93 -12.70
N PHE A 177 -10.42 -10.76 -12.08
CA PHE A 177 -11.31 -9.66 -12.43
C PHE A 177 -10.94 -9.03 -13.78
N PRO A 178 -11.89 -8.55 -14.60
CA PRO A 178 -11.63 -8.01 -15.94
C PRO A 178 -11.03 -6.59 -15.91
N ILE A 179 -10.09 -6.35 -15.00
CA ILE A 179 -9.37 -5.08 -14.80
C ILE A 179 -7.88 -5.33 -14.61
N PHE A 180 -7.08 -4.29 -14.81
CA PHE A 180 -5.64 -4.30 -14.53
C PHE A 180 -5.40 -4.10 -13.04
N LEU A 181 -5.70 -5.12 -12.24
CA LEU A 181 -5.46 -5.23 -10.82
C LEU A 181 -4.69 -6.51 -10.56
N ASP A 182 -3.68 -6.46 -9.70
CA ASP A 182 -2.88 -7.61 -9.26
C ASP A 182 -2.90 -7.67 -7.74
N SER A 183 -2.92 -8.86 -7.18
CA SER A 183 -2.96 -9.13 -5.74
C SER A 183 -1.68 -9.85 -5.32
N PRO A 184 -0.55 -9.11 -5.15
CA PRO A 184 0.77 -9.71 -4.94
C PRO A 184 1.00 -10.23 -3.52
N GLY A 185 0.09 -9.96 -2.56
CA GLY A 185 0.18 -10.39 -1.17
C GLY A 185 1.24 -9.65 -0.35
N PHE A 186 1.54 -8.39 -0.68
CA PHE A 186 2.35 -7.56 0.20
C PHE A 186 1.50 -7.08 1.36
N THR A 187 1.80 -7.53 2.57
CA THR A 187 1.02 -7.15 3.76
C THR A 187 1.25 -5.69 4.12
N PRO A 188 0.21 -4.83 4.11
CA PRO A 188 0.31 -3.49 4.64
C PRO A 188 0.55 -3.52 6.15
N LEU A 189 1.44 -2.68 6.64
CA LEU A 189 1.76 -2.54 8.06
C LEU A 189 1.21 -1.21 8.56
N PHE A 190 0.38 -1.24 9.59
CA PHE A 190 -0.19 -0.08 10.24
C PHE A 190 0.39 0.08 11.64
N ASP A 191 0.91 1.29 11.97
CA ASP A 191 1.42 1.63 13.30
C ASP A 191 1.01 3.07 13.65
N GLY A 192 -0.09 3.22 14.37
CA GLY A 192 -0.67 4.53 14.68
C GLY A 192 -1.01 5.31 13.41
N PRO A 193 -0.38 6.48 13.14
CA PRO A 193 -0.65 7.27 11.95
C PRO A 193 0.06 6.74 10.67
N GLU A 194 0.83 5.69 10.78
CA GLU A 194 1.75 5.22 9.73
C GLU A 194 1.16 4.03 8.98
N ILE A 195 1.29 4.05 7.65
CA ILE A 195 1.07 2.88 6.79
C ILE A 195 2.30 2.63 5.94
N THR A 196 2.71 1.37 5.84
CA THR A 196 3.87 0.94 5.06
C THR A 196 3.55 -0.28 4.22
N VAL A 197 3.97 -0.29 2.95
CA VAL A 197 3.92 -1.46 2.07
C VAL A 197 5.31 -1.71 1.48
N ASN A 198 5.83 -2.93 1.65
CA ASN A 198 7.12 -3.35 1.09
C ASN A 198 6.90 -4.16 -0.19
N ALA A 199 7.19 -3.55 -1.33
CA ALA A 199 6.98 -4.16 -2.64
C ALA A 199 8.27 -4.66 -3.27
N GLY A 200 8.35 -5.94 -3.56
CA GLY A 200 9.47 -6.55 -4.27
C GLY A 200 9.34 -6.44 -5.79
N PHE A 201 10.45 -6.14 -6.47
CA PHE A 201 10.53 -6.06 -7.92
C PHE A 201 11.53 -7.08 -8.47
N ALA A 202 11.44 -7.38 -9.76
CA ALA A 202 12.48 -8.12 -10.44
C ALA A 202 13.78 -7.30 -10.46
N SER A 203 14.92 -7.99 -10.42
CA SER A 203 16.24 -7.34 -10.24
C SER A 203 16.70 -6.48 -11.41
N ASP A 204 16.04 -6.56 -12.55
CA ASP A 204 16.30 -5.79 -13.77
C ASP A 204 15.40 -4.54 -13.92
N VAL A 205 14.49 -4.31 -12.97
CA VAL A 205 13.67 -3.10 -12.93
C VAL A 205 14.51 -1.92 -12.39
N GLU A 206 14.58 -0.83 -13.15
CA GLU A 206 15.21 0.41 -12.69
C GLU A 206 14.27 1.16 -11.76
N LEU A 207 14.67 1.29 -10.49
CA LEU A 207 13.84 1.89 -9.44
C LEU A 207 14.34 3.27 -9.00
N ALA A 208 15.60 3.60 -9.26
CA ALA A 208 16.18 4.87 -8.81
C ALA A 208 15.54 6.06 -9.55
N GLY A 209 15.09 7.05 -8.80
CA GLY A 209 14.49 8.26 -9.36
C GLY A 209 13.09 8.08 -9.94
N VAL A 210 12.46 6.92 -9.73
CA VAL A 210 11.03 6.72 -10.03
C VAL A 210 10.22 7.77 -9.29
N ALA A 211 9.39 8.52 -10.04
CA ALA A 211 8.53 9.53 -9.44
C ALA A 211 7.32 8.88 -8.76
N TYR A 212 6.85 9.48 -7.67
CA TYR A 212 5.65 9.03 -6.97
C TYR A 212 4.91 10.20 -6.31
N ASP A 213 3.68 9.92 -5.90
CA ASP A 213 2.87 10.77 -5.02
C ASP A 213 2.20 9.91 -3.94
N GLY A 214 1.47 10.52 -3.02
CA GLY A 214 0.60 9.89 -2.05
C GLY A 214 -0.84 10.35 -2.24
N VAL A 215 -1.79 9.43 -2.20
CA VAL A 215 -3.22 9.72 -2.36
C VAL A 215 -4.03 8.86 -1.40
N THR A 216 -5.06 9.44 -0.81
CA THR A 216 -6.12 8.69 -0.13
C THR A 216 -7.42 8.88 -0.89
N SER A 217 -8.14 7.79 -1.14
CA SER A 217 -9.31 7.84 -2.02
C SER A 217 -10.36 6.80 -1.69
N ALA A 218 -11.59 7.05 -2.17
CA ALA A 218 -12.64 6.06 -2.30
C ALA A 218 -12.81 5.69 -3.77
N LEU A 219 -12.97 4.39 -4.00
CA LEU A 219 -13.43 3.85 -5.27
C LEU A 219 -14.76 3.16 -5.04
N ARG A 220 -15.48 2.92 -6.12
CA ARG A 220 -16.75 2.16 -6.08
C ARG A 220 -16.80 1.17 -7.22
N VAL A 221 -17.22 -0.06 -6.88
CA VAL A 221 -17.57 -1.05 -7.89
C VAL A 221 -18.85 -0.56 -8.59
N ASN A 222 -18.82 -0.42 -9.91
CA ASN A 222 -19.95 0.03 -10.67
C ASN A 222 -21.09 -1.01 -10.57
N VAL A 223 -22.33 -0.56 -10.37
CA VAL A 223 -23.50 -1.44 -10.36
C VAL A 223 -23.64 -2.17 -11.69
N ASN A 224 -23.30 -1.50 -12.81
CA ASN A 224 -23.06 -2.13 -14.09
C ASN A 224 -21.56 -2.44 -14.23
N ILE A 225 -21.13 -3.60 -13.74
CA ILE A 225 -19.72 -4.03 -13.67
C ILE A 225 -18.98 -4.10 -15.02
N HIS A 226 -19.60 -3.72 -16.13
CA HIS A 226 -18.99 -3.72 -17.46
C HIS A 226 -18.67 -2.33 -18.00
N ALA A 227 -18.77 -1.24 -17.16
CA ALA A 227 -18.60 0.10 -17.71
C ALA A 227 -18.21 1.17 -16.68
N PRO A 228 -16.95 1.37 -16.45
CA PRO A 228 -15.87 0.47 -16.01
C PRO A 228 -16.18 -0.18 -14.67
N LEU A 229 -15.49 -1.29 -14.37
CA LEU A 229 -15.77 -2.04 -13.13
C LEU A 229 -15.52 -1.21 -11.88
N LEU A 230 -14.40 -0.48 -11.79
CA LEU A 230 -13.95 0.19 -10.57
C LEU A 230 -13.60 1.66 -10.84
N CYS A 231 -14.47 2.57 -10.40
CA CYS A 231 -14.33 4.01 -10.56
C CYS A 231 -13.76 4.66 -9.28
N VAL A 232 -12.84 5.60 -9.41
CA VAL A 232 -12.51 6.55 -8.33
C VAL A 232 -13.69 7.49 -8.17
N THR A 233 -14.33 7.50 -7.01
CA THR A 233 -15.53 8.30 -6.71
C THR A 233 -15.23 9.52 -5.88
N ASP A 234 -14.20 9.47 -5.07
CA ASP A 234 -13.75 10.58 -4.24
C ASP A 234 -12.23 10.51 -4.02
N VAL A 235 -11.59 11.66 -3.91
CA VAL A 235 -10.20 11.81 -3.51
C VAL A 235 -10.21 12.57 -2.19
N PHE A 236 -9.86 11.89 -1.10
CA PHE A 236 -9.87 12.48 0.23
C PHE A 236 -8.70 13.43 0.40
N ASP A 237 -7.50 13.03 -0.09
CA ASP A 237 -6.30 13.85 -0.04
C ASP A 237 -5.26 13.46 -1.11
N ILE A 238 -4.37 14.41 -1.42
CA ILE A 238 -3.22 14.25 -2.30
C ILE A 238 -2.02 14.91 -1.62
N ALA A 239 -0.96 14.18 -1.37
CA ALA A 239 0.21 14.69 -0.66
C ALA A 239 0.86 15.89 -1.36
N SER A 240 0.97 15.90 -2.69
CA SER A 240 1.45 17.05 -3.47
C SER A 240 0.40 18.14 -3.69
N GLY A 241 -0.87 17.83 -3.50
CA GLY A 241 -2.02 18.68 -3.80
C GLY A 241 -2.49 18.65 -5.26
N ASP A 242 -1.73 18.07 -6.21
CA ASP A 242 -2.05 18.16 -7.64
C ASP A 242 -1.69 16.92 -8.49
N LEU A 243 -1.28 15.82 -7.86
CA LEU A 243 -0.82 14.58 -8.52
C LEU A 243 0.39 14.77 -9.45
N SER A 244 1.25 15.75 -9.18
CA SER A 244 2.42 16.05 -10.03
C SER A 244 3.58 15.04 -9.88
N LEU A 245 3.48 14.07 -8.97
CA LEU A 245 4.50 13.05 -8.67
C LEU A 245 5.86 13.68 -8.32
N PRO A 246 5.93 14.60 -7.33
CA PRO A 246 7.18 15.29 -7.02
C PRO A 246 8.20 14.42 -6.27
N GLY A 247 7.75 13.37 -5.57
CA GLY A 247 8.61 12.44 -4.86
C GLY A 247 9.49 11.62 -5.80
N LYS A 248 10.64 11.18 -5.32
CA LYS A 248 11.57 10.30 -6.04
C LYS A 248 11.97 9.14 -5.16
N VAL A 249 11.92 7.92 -5.71
CA VAL A 249 12.44 6.73 -5.04
C VAL A 249 13.97 6.82 -4.97
N GLU A 250 14.52 6.73 -3.77
CA GLU A 250 15.96 6.83 -3.46
C GLU A 250 16.61 5.49 -3.16
#